data_4664583ac742eef5d09763e9ba721ae9
#
_entry.id   4664583ac742eef5d09763e9ba721ae9
#
_cell.length_a   1.000
_cell.length_b   1.000
_cell.length_c   1.000
_cell.angle_alpha   90.00
_cell.angle_beta   90.00
_cell.angle_gamma   90.00
#
_symmetry.space_group_name_H-M   'P 1'
#
loop_
_entity.id
_entity.type
_entity.pdbx_description
1 polymer ?
#
loop_
_entity_poly.entity_id
_entity_poly.type
_entity_poly.pdbx_seq_one_letter_code
_entity_poly.pdbx_strand_id
1 'polypeptide(L)' 'MTTNRFSFRNGWSQLPKNKTAEVRTRIMGALQLKTRNTFYIRMRGEIEPKVSEAESIEAIFKEYGITDIWGY' A
#
# COMPACT_ATOMS: atom_id res chain seq x y z
N MET A 1 2.00 11.55 19.38
CA MET A 1 1.52 10.46 18.52
C MET A 1 2.47 10.24 17.36
N THR A 2 2.81 9.02 17.10
CA THR A 2 3.79 8.70 16.08
C THR A 2 3.14 8.66 14.70
N THR A 3 3.65 9.46 13.76
CA THR A 3 3.21 9.36 12.38
C THR A 3 3.85 8.12 11.78
N ASN A 4 3.04 7.25 11.20
CA ASN A 4 3.56 6.04 10.60
C ASN A 4 3.92 6.30 9.15
N ARG A 5 5.16 6.71 8.91
CA ARG A 5 5.64 7.13 7.59
C ARG A 5 5.76 5.97 6.60
N PHE A 6 5.66 4.73 7.08
CA PHE A 6 5.70 3.57 6.19
C PHE A 6 4.32 3.05 5.87
N SER A 7 3.28 3.69 6.39
CA SER A 7 1.90 3.36 6.09
C SER A 7 1.53 3.90 4.71
N PHE A 8 0.83 3.10 3.91
CA PHE A 8 0.29 3.61 2.66
C PHE A 8 -1.23 3.82 2.72
N ARG A 9 -1.74 4.05 3.93
CA ARG A 9 -3.16 4.34 4.14
C ARG A 9 -3.60 5.61 3.42
N ASN A 10 -2.71 6.59 3.34
CA ASN A 10 -3.03 7.84 2.65
C ASN A 10 -3.35 7.57 1.18
N GLY A 11 -2.50 6.81 0.50
CA GLY A 11 -2.76 6.42 -0.88
C GLY A 11 -4.00 5.55 -1.00
N TRP A 12 -4.15 4.60 -0.08
CA TRP A 12 -5.29 3.69 -0.08
C TRP A 12 -6.62 4.44 0.02
N SER A 13 -6.69 5.46 0.87
CA SER A 13 -7.92 6.22 1.07
C SER A 13 -8.33 7.02 -0.17
N GLN A 14 -7.43 7.24 -1.10
CA GLN A 14 -7.72 7.97 -2.33
C GLN A 14 -8.25 7.07 -3.45
N LEU A 15 -8.25 5.75 -3.25
CA LEU A 15 -8.72 4.83 -4.28
C LEU A 15 -10.24 4.83 -4.37
N PRO A 16 -10.80 4.75 -5.59
CA PRO A 16 -12.24 4.50 -5.76
C PRO A 16 -12.58 3.15 -5.12
N LYS A 17 -13.78 3.05 -4.53
CA LYS A 17 -14.18 1.82 -3.86
C LYS A 17 -14.14 0.60 -4.78
N ASN A 18 -14.48 0.77 -6.04
CA ASN A 18 -14.52 -0.34 -7.00
C ASN A 18 -13.11 -0.77 -7.46
N LYS A 19 -12.06 -0.08 -7.02
CA LYS A 19 -10.68 -0.43 -7.36
C LYS A 19 -9.90 -1.02 -6.21
N THR A 20 -10.43 -0.97 -4.98
CA THR A 20 -9.67 -1.39 -3.80
C THR A 20 -9.31 -2.87 -3.85
N ALA A 21 -10.23 -3.74 -4.26
CA ALA A 21 -9.94 -5.18 -4.34
C ALA A 21 -8.86 -5.47 -5.37
N GLU A 22 -8.91 -4.80 -6.51
CA GLU A 22 -7.93 -4.96 -7.57
C GLU A 22 -6.54 -4.52 -7.09
N VAL A 23 -6.45 -3.36 -6.46
CA VAL A 23 -5.17 -2.83 -5.97
C VAL A 23 -4.61 -3.72 -4.86
N ARG A 24 -5.47 -4.19 -3.96
CA ARG A 24 -5.04 -5.11 -2.91
C ARG A 24 -4.41 -6.36 -3.51
N THR A 25 -5.07 -6.95 -4.51
CA THR A 25 -4.54 -8.14 -5.16
C THR A 25 -3.18 -7.88 -5.81
N ARG A 26 -3.04 -6.73 -6.45
CA ARG A 26 -1.78 -6.38 -7.11
C ARG A 26 -0.64 -6.17 -6.10
N ILE A 27 -0.92 -5.48 -5.01
CA ILE A 27 0.09 -5.25 -3.97
C ILE A 27 0.47 -6.57 -3.30
N MET A 28 -0.52 -7.41 -2.99
CA MET A 28 -0.26 -8.71 -2.39
C MET A 28 0.62 -9.56 -3.29
N GLY A 29 0.35 -9.53 -4.60
CA GLY A 29 1.19 -10.24 -5.56
C GLY A 29 2.60 -9.71 -5.62
N ALA A 30 2.75 -8.38 -5.66
CA ALA A 30 4.06 -7.75 -5.77
C ALA A 30 4.92 -8.00 -4.53
N LEU A 31 4.31 -7.99 -3.35
CA LEU A 31 5.02 -8.22 -2.08
C LEU A 31 5.00 -9.68 -1.64
N GLN A 32 4.37 -10.54 -2.41
CA GLN A 32 4.25 -11.97 -2.11
C GLN A 32 3.58 -12.23 -0.76
N LEU A 33 2.55 -11.46 -0.48
CA LEU A 33 1.78 -11.59 0.75
C LEU A 33 0.68 -12.64 0.51
N LYS A 34 0.53 -13.57 1.46
CA LYS A 34 -0.38 -14.71 1.28
C LYS A 34 -1.74 -14.53 1.91
N THR A 35 -1.87 -13.59 2.85
CA THR A 35 -3.13 -13.38 3.56
C THR A 35 -3.49 -11.90 3.59
N ARG A 36 -4.79 -11.61 3.77
CA ARG A 36 -5.23 -10.23 3.92
C ARG A 36 -4.67 -9.60 5.18
N ASN A 37 -4.47 -10.40 6.22
CA ASN A 37 -3.93 -9.88 7.48
C ASN A 37 -2.54 -9.29 7.27
N THR A 38 -1.68 -9.99 6.54
CA THR A 38 -0.34 -9.48 6.24
C THR A 38 -0.40 -8.23 5.37
N PHE A 39 -1.37 -8.14 4.46
CA PHE A 39 -1.57 -6.95 3.67
C PHE A 39 -1.91 -5.74 4.56
N TYR A 40 -2.84 -5.92 5.50
CA TYR A 40 -3.22 -4.81 6.38
C TYR A 40 -2.11 -4.41 7.34
N ILE A 41 -1.29 -5.37 7.77
CA ILE A 41 -0.09 -5.06 8.57
C ILE A 41 0.83 -4.14 7.77
N ARG A 42 1.06 -4.46 6.50
CA ARG A 42 1.89 -3.62 5.63
C ARG A 42 1.24 -2.26 5.37
N MET A 43 -0.08 -2.23 5.18
CA MET A 43 -0.78 -0.97 4.93
C MET A 43 -0.68 -0.04 6.13
N ARG A 44 -0.74 -0.58 7.35
CA ARG A 44 -0.59 0.23 8.56
C ARG A 44 0.86 0.67 8.79
N GLY A 45 1.81 0.11 8.06
CA GLY A 45 3.22 0.48 8.18
C GLY A 45 3.92 -0.11 9.39
N GLU A 46 3.41 -1.24 9.90
CA GLU A 46 4.03 -1.91 11.05
C GLU A 46 5.34 -2.58 10.68
N ILE A 47 5.56 -2.85 9.39
CA ILE A 47 6.78 -3.41 8.87
C ILE A 47 7.36 -2.43 7.85
N GLU A 48 8.61 -2.04 8.03
CA GLU A 48 9.26 -1.14 7.08
C GLU A 48 9.46 -1.88 5.75
N PRO A 49 8.96 -1.35 4.64
CA PRO A 49 9.14 -2.01 3.35
C PRO A 49 10.57 -1.89 2.86
N LYS A 50 11.01 -2.90 2.12
CA LYS A 50 12.28 -2.81 1.40
C LYS A 50 12.12 -1.76 0.29
N VAL A 51 13.25 -1.24 -0.20
CA VAL A 51 13.21 -0.24 -1.27
C VAL A 51 12.44 -0.77 -2.48
N SER A 52 12.69 -2.01 -2.87
CA SER A 52 11.99 -2.61 -4.01
C SER A 52 10.49 -2.74 -3.76
N GLU A 53 10.10 -3.04 -2.52
CA GLU A 53 8.69 -3.14 -2.17
C GLU A 53 8.01 -1.77 -2.22
N ALA A 54 8.69 -0.75 -1.69
CA ALA A 54 8.15 0.61 -1.72
C ALA A 54 7.98 1.08 -3.16
N GLU A 55 8.95 0.81 -4.02
CA GLU A 55 8.87 1.17 -5.43
C GLU A 55 7.70 0.47 -6.12
N SER A 56 7.48 -0.81 -5.80
CA SER A 56 6.36 -1.56 -6.37
C SER A 56 5.02 -0.96 -5.95
N ILE A 57 4.89 -0.61 -4.67
CA ILE A 57 3.66 0.01 -4.16
C ILE A 57 3.42 1.35 -4.86
N GLU A 58 4.46 2.17 -4.97
CA GLU A 58 4.34 3.48 -5.62
C GLU A 58 3.96 3.34 -7.09
N ALA A 59 4.55 2.38 -7.79
CA ALA A 59 4.24 2.14 -9.19
C ALA A 59 2.77 1.73 -9.38
N ILE A 60 2.27 0.87 -8.49
CA ILE A 60 0.88 0.43 -8.57
C ILE A 60 -0.07 1.61 -8.35
N PHE A 61 0.14 2.39 -7.30
CA PHE A 61 -0.72 3.55 -7.03
C PHE A 61 -0.65 4.58 -8.13
N LYS A 62 0.52 4.76 -8.74
CA LYS A 62 0.69 5.73 -9.82
C LYS A 62 -0.21 5.40 -11.02
N GLU A 63 -0.44 4.12 -11.29
CA GLU A 63 -1.33 3.71 -12.37
C GLU A 63 -2.77 4.18 -12.14
N TYR A 64 -3.13 4.49 -10.91
CA TYR A 64 -4.45 5.01 -10.55
C TYR A 64 -4.43 6.52 -10.31
N GLY A 65 -3.33 7.17 -10.69
CA GLY A 65 -3.21 8.63 -10.55
C GLY A 65 -2.90 9.10 -9.15
N ILE A 66 -2.44 8.21 -8.27
CA ILE A 66 -2.16 8.53 -6.88
C ILE A 66 -0.65 8.59 -6.68
N THR A 67 -0.15 9.76 -6.25
CA THR A 67 1.27 9.98 -6.03
C THR A 67 1.60 10.27 -4.56
N ASP A 68 0.63 10.75 -3.79
CA ASP A 68 0.78 11.01 -2.37
C ASP A 68 0.31 9.79 -1.59
N ILE A 69 1.21 8.85 -1.39
CA ILE A 69 0.88 7.50 -0.94
C ILE A 69 1.12 7.30 0.55
N TRP A 70 2.29 7.75 1.01
CA TRP A 70 2.76 7.41 2.36
C TRP A 70 2.20 8.35 3.42
N GLY A 71 2.00 7.80 4.60
CA GLY A 71 1.57 8.58 5.75
C GLY A 71 0.27 8.08 6.34
N TYR A 72 -0.06 8.63 7.55
CA TYR A 72 -1.26 8.38 8.34
C TYR A 72 -1.15 7.26 9.37
#